data_f840a9f76daae612b980a080ce1fae70
#
_entry.id   f840a9f76daae612b980a080ce1fae70
#
_cell.length_a   1.000
_cell.length_b   1.000
_cell.length_c   1.000
_cell.angle_alpha   90.00
_cell.angle_beta   90.00
_cell.angle_gamma   90.00
#
_symmetry.space_group_name_H-M   'P 1'
#
loop_
_entity.id
_entity.type
_entity.pdbx_description
1 polymer ?
#
loop_
_entity_poly.entity_id
_entity_poly.type
_entity_poly.pdbx_seq_one_letter_code
_entity_poly.pdbx_strand_id
1 'polypeptide(L)'
;MKLNRIACLFSLVAFCYATVTAQNSFTVGTATAAPGQKATGTLEITAGVDAATSIPVVVVRGNKPGPVLALVSGAHGTEYASIIALERVIQTLDPTQLSGTVIILPLLNIASFEQKVPHVNPVDGKSMNRFYPGKQDGTQTERVSYAITKQVVERCDYLVDYHGGDIDENLRPYSYWPKSGDAKHDAITRDMVLAFGLDHVIVWSDRPKDPAASRYLDNTANTRGKPAIAVEAGYSGTVRSEEVASLANGTLSLMRYLKMLPGAAVMVEHPVWLGKVDTVSSDQPGIFYPLVQRGTYVEAGMKIGYVTDYFGKTIYEAHAPVAGVVLYICGVPSMKKGDTVANIGEITTNP
;
A
#
# COMPACT_ATOMS: atom_id res chain seq x y z
N MET A 1 88.65 -6.99 -29.21
CA MET A 1 87.26 -7.03 -29.72
C MET A 1 86.31 -7.23 -28.52
N LYS A 2 85.64 -6.13 -28.05
CA LYS A 2 84.70 -6.19 -26.96
C LYS A 2 83.32 -5.91 -27.52
N LEU A 3 82.42 -6.89 -27.44
CA LEU A 3 80.98 -6.74 -27.83
C LEU A 3 80.24 -6.06 -26.69
N ASN A 4 79.71 -4.88 -26.96
CA ASN A 4 78.76 -4.23 -26.07
C ASN A 4 77.36 -4.83 -26.32
N ARG A 5 76.79 -5.42 -25.25
CA ARG A 5 75.35 -5.81 -25.23
C ARG A 5 74.52 -4.64 -24.72
N ILE A 6 73.68 -4.10 -25.59
CA ILE A 6 72.68 -3.14 -25.24
C ILE A 6 71.46 -3.92 -24.72
N ALA A 7 71.11 -3.75 -23.43
CA ALA A 7 69.93 -4.31 -22.82
C ALA A 7 68.79 -3.29 -23.00
N CYS A 8 67.81 -3.62 -23.84
CA CYS A 8 66.53 -2.88 -23.94
C CYS A 8 65.65 -3.25 -22.74
N LEU A 9 65.43 -2.29 -21.83
CA LEU A 9 64.40 -2.39 -20.78
C LEU A 9 63.05 -2.11 -21.42
N PHE A 10 62.21 -3.13 -21.56
CA PHE A 10 60.78 -2.96 -21.85
C PHE A 10 60.07 -2.67 -20.53
N SER A 11 59.66 -1.41 -20.31
CA SER A 11 58.75 -1.03 -19.24
C SER A 11 57.34 -1.52 -19.58
N LEU A 12 56.89 -2.57 -18.88
CA LEU A 12 55.49 -3.02 -18.93
C LEU A 12 54.63 -2.05 -18.11
N VAL A 13 53.90 -1.15 -18.80
CA VAL A 13 52.86 -0.34 -18.16
C VAL A 13 51.65 -1.25 -17.96
N ALA A 14 51.46 -1.75 -16.76
CA ALA A 14 50.27 -2.47 -16.36
C ALA A 14 49.12 -1.48 -16.28
N PHE A 15 48.23 -1.47 -17.27
CA PHE A 15 46.91 -0.82 -17.19
C PHE A 15 46.06 -1.62 -16.20
N CYS A 16 45.97 -1.14 -14.96
CA CYS A 16 44.91 -1.57 -14.04
C CYS A 16 43.58 -1.12 -14.62
N TYR A 17 42.90 -1.97 -15.36
CA TYR A 17 41.48 -1.83 -15.59
C TYR A 17 40.77 -2.02 -14.24
N ALA A 18 40.39 -0.93 -13.59
CA ALA A 18 39.38 -0.97 -12.56
C ALA A 18 38.14 -1.55 -13.21
N THR A 19 37.81 -2.79 -12.94
CA THR A 19 36.53 -3.38 -13.23
C THR A 19 35.51 -2.59 -12.40
N VAL A 20 34.92 -1.55 -12.98
CA VAL A 20 33.68 -0.99 -12.48
C VAL A 20 32.70 -2.16 -12.53
N THR A 21 32.43 -2.77 -11.38
CA THR A 21 31.36 -3.73 -11.26
C THR A 21 30.12 -3.00 -11.73
N ALA A 22 29.68 -3.32 -12.94
CA ALA A 22 28.43 -2.80 -13.47
C ALA A 22 27.37 -3.08 -12.39
N GLN A 23 26.86 -2.04 -11.80
CA GLN A 23 25.83 -2.16 -10.78
C GLN A 23 24.63 -2.81 -11.48
N ASN A 24 24.38 -4.10 -11.17
CA ASN A 24 23.45 -4.93 -11.92
C ASN A 24 22.07 -4.26 -12.01
N SER A 25 21.40 -4.36 -13.16
CA SER A 25 20.01 -3.92 -13.33
C SER A 25 19.10 -4.62 -12.33
N PHE A 26 17.97 -3.98 -12.00
CA PHE A 26 16.93 -4.56 -11.14
C PHE A 26 15.71 -4.91 -12.00
N THR A 27 15.22 -6.15 -11.86
CA THR A 27 14.14 -6.69 -12.69
C THR A 27 12.99 -7.17 -11.84
N VAL A 28 11.75 -6.78 -12.17
CA VAL A 28 10.51 -7.37 -11.65
C VAL A 28 9.60 -7.66 -12.84
N GLY A 29 9.16 -8.92 -12.99
CA GLY A 29 8.47 -9.33 -14.22
C GLY A 29 9.31 -9.04 -15.46
N THR A 30 8.76 -8.30 -16.41
CA THR A 30 9.46 -7.83 -17.63
C THR A 30 10.11 -6.45 -17.49
N ALA A 31 9.86 -5.73 -16.39
CA ALA A 31 10.45 -4.41 -16.14
C ALA A 31 11.89 -4.54 -15.64
N THR A 32 12.86 -4.10 -16.44
CA THR A 32 14.30 -4.14 -16.11
C THR A 32 14.88 -2.73 -16.19
N ALA A 33 15.33 -2.18 -15.05
CA ALA A 33 15.94 -0.87 -14.95
C ALA A 33 17.43 -0.97 -14.61
N ALA A 34 18.29 -0.35 -15.43
CA ALA A 34 19.67 -0.09 -15.08
C ALA A 34 19.79 1.10 -14.12
N PRO A 35 20.94 1.32 -13.44
CA PRO A 35 21.15 2.49 -12.60
C PRO A 35 20.84 3.79 -13.33
N GLY A 36 20.10 4.70 -12.68
CA GLY A 36 19.63 5.97 -13.26
C GLY A 36 18.50 5.84 -14.26
N GLN A 37 17.81 4.70 -14.30
CA GLN A 37 16.73 4.44 -15.25
C GLN A 37 15.40 4.13 -14.57
N LYS A 38 14.34 4.39 -15.31
CA LYS A 38 12.97 3.96 -15.04
C LYS A 38 12.53 3.03 -16.17
N ALA A 39 11.99 1.87 -15.82
CA ALA A 39 11.48 0.88 -16.77
C ALA A 39 10.05 0.49 -16.42
N THR A 40 9.24 0.28 -17.42
CA THR A 40 7.88 -0.26 -17.30
C THR A 40 7.84 -1.67 -17.89
N GLY A 41 6.93 -2.48 -17.39
CA GLY A 41 6.71 -3.84 -17.85
C GLY A 41 5.52 -4.45 -17.16
N THR A 42 5.46 -5.76 -17.15
CA THR A 42 4.36 -6.54 -16.58
C THR A 42 4.87 -7.70 -15.75
N LEU A 43 4.11 -8.05 -14.73
CA LEU A 43 4.24 -9.30 -14.01
C LEU A 43 3.14 -10.25 -14.52
N GLU A 44 3.56 -11.22 -15.33
CA GLU A 44 2.65 -12.17 -15.95
C GLU A 44 2.24 -13.26 -14.96
N ILE A 45 0.94 -13.44 -14.81
CA ILE A 45 0.31 -14.50 -14.03
C ILE A 45 -0.35 -15.47 -15.01
N THR A 46 0.26 -16.61 -15.19
CA THR A 46 -0.22 -17.64 -16.12
C THR A 46 -1.61 -18.15 -15.72
N ALA A 47 -2.38 -18.61 -16.69
CA ALA A 47 -3.64 -19.29 -16.44
C ALA A 47 -3.42 -20.55 -15.57
N GLY A 48 -4.41 -20.87 -14.75
CA GLY A 48 -4.46 -22.04 -13.88
C GLY A 48 -5.86 -22.60 -13.84
N VAL A 49 -6.47 -22.64 -12.66
CA VAL A 49 -7.89 -23.04 -12.49
C VAL A 49 -8.85 -22.01 -13.09
N ASP A 50 -8.38 -20.81 -13.35
CA ASP A 50 -9.08 -19.69 -13.97
C ASP A 50 -8.12 -18.87 -14.88
N ALA A 51 -8.60 -17.76 -15.43
CA ALA A 51 -7.89 -16.98 -16.44
C ALA A 51 -6.53 -16.44 -15.98
N ALA A 52 -5.62 -16.23 -16.95
CA ALA A 52 -4.39 -15.45 -16.77
C ALA A 52 -4.71 -13.97 -16.47
N THR A 53 -3.74 -13.26 -15.91
CA THR A 53 -3.76 -11.80 -15.80
C THR A 53 -2.34 -11.25 -15.91
N SER A 54 -2.23 -9.95 -16.22
CA SER A 54 -0.95 -9.26 -16.38
C SER A 54 -0.99 -7.98 -15.53
N ILE A 55 -0.07 -7.86 -14.60
CA ILE A 55 -0.03 -6.76 -13.62
C ILE A 55 1.00 -5.72 -14.07
N PRO A 56 0.65 -4.43 -14.20
CA PRO A 56 1.61 -3.38 -14.54
C PRO A 56 2.67 -3.21 -13.44
N VAL A 57 3.92 -3.13 -13.85
CA VAL A 57 5.08 -2.94 -12.98
C VAL A 57 5.92 -1.80 -13.48
N VAL A 58 6.37 -0.95 -12.56
CA VAL A 58 7.40 0.06 -12.81
C VAL A 58 8.55 -0.19 -11.85
N VAL A 59 9.77 -0.19 -12.38
CA VAL A 59 11.01 -0.21 -11.61
C VAL A 59 11.74 1.10 -11.84
N VAL A 60 11.96 1.86 -10.75
CA VAL A 60 12.79 3.08 -10.79
C VAL A 60 14.06 2.80 -10.01
N ARG A 61 15.20 2.77 -10.70
CA ARG A 61 16.50 2.49 -10.11
C ARG A 61 17.37 3.73 -10.07
N GLY A 62 17.73 4.15 -8.86
CA GLY A 62 18.65 5.27 -8.64
C GLY A 62 20.10 4.97 -9.04
N ASN A 63 20.88 6.03 -9.21
CA ASN A 63 22.32 5.93 -9.45
C ASN A 63 23.14 5.64 -8.18
N LYS A 64 22.54 5.84 -7.00
CA LYS A 64 23.21 5.68 -5.71
C LYS A 64 22.69 4.44 -4.99
N PRO A 65 23.54 3.76 -4.21
CA PRO A 65 23.09 2.70 -3.31
C PRO A 65 22.00 3.20 -2.36
N GLY A 66 21.10 2.31 -1.98
CA GLY A 66 19.99 2.61 -1.06
C GLY A 66 19.03 1.43 -0.96
N PRO A 67 17.97 1.54 -0.17
CA PRO A 67 17.03 0.46 0.04
C PRO A 67 16.15 0.22 -1.19
N VAL A 68 15.47 -0.93 -1.18
CA VAL A 68 14.40 -1.28 -2.12
C VAL A 68 13.05 -1.02 -1.44
N LEU A 69 12.29 -0.06 -1.95
CA LEU A 69 10.95 0.27 -1.49
C LEU A 69 9.91 -0.27 -2.47
N ALA A 70 8.96 -1.05 -1.97
CA ALA A 70 7.80 -1.49 -2.74
C ALA A 70 6.58 -0.62 -2.44
N LEU A 71 5.90 -0.14 -3.48
CA LEU A 71 4.66 0.63 -3.45
C LEU A 71 3.60 -0.16 -4.21
N VAL A 72 2.55 -0.59 -3.55
CA VAL A 72 1.57 -1.52 -4.12
C VAL A 72 0.16 -1.00 -3.89
N SER A 73 -0.65 -0.90 -4.95
CA SER A 73 -2.04 -0.43 -4.90
C SER A 73 -2.98 -1.29 -5.75
N GLY A 74 -4.27 -1.04 -5.63
CA GLY A 74 -5.30 -1.63 -6.47
C GLY A 74 -5.56 -3.11 -6.20
N ALA A 75 -5.33 -3.59 -4.97
CA ALA A 75 -5.84 -4.88 -4.50
C ALA A 75 -7.37 -4.93 -4.61
N HIS A 76 -8.03 -3.79 -4.35
CA HIS A 76 -9.40 -3.50 -4.75
C HIS A 76 -9.33 -2.49 -5.90
N GLY A 77 -9.82 -2.88 -7.08
CA GLY A 77 -9.62 -2.11 -8.31
C GLY A 77 -10.44 -0.82 -8.39
N THR A 78 -11.39 -0.63 -7.50
CA THR A 78 -12.28 0.55 -7.41
C THR A 78 -11.84 1.59 -6.37
N GLU A 79 -10.72 1.38 -5.69
CA GLU A 79 -10.06 2.35 -4.81
C GLU A 79 -9.19 3.32 -5.63
N TYR A 80 -9.84 4.11 -6.50
CA TYR A 80 -9.17 4.87 -7.57
C TYR A 80 -8.17 5.91 -7.06
N ALA A 81 -8.41 6.53 -5.90
CA ALA A 81 -7.51 7.57 -5.39
C ALA A 81 -6.09 7.04 -5.14
N SER A 82 -5.96 5.82 -4.60
CA SER A 82 -4.69 5.16 -4.33
C SER A 82 -3.95 4.78 -5.62
N ILE A 83 -4.69 4.30 -6.63
CA ILE A 83 -4.17 3.93 -7.95
C ILE A 83 -3.59 5.17 -8.65
N ILE A 84 -4.36 6.26 -8.70
CA ILE A 84 -3.96 7.52 -9.35
C ILE A 84 -2.83 8.21 -8.57
N ALA A 85 -2.77 8.05 -7.24
CA ALA A 85 -1.66 8.56 -6.45
C ALA A 85 -0.33 7.89 -6.85
N LEU A 86 -0.33 6.56 -7.05
CA LEU A 86 0.88 5.87 -7.53
C LEU A 86 1.22 6.22 -8.98
N GLU A 87 0.23 6.43 -9.86
CA GLU A 87 0.48 6.96 -11.20
C GLU A 87 1.21 8.33 -11.13
N ARG A 88 0.73 9.23 -10.27
CA ARG A 88 1.38 10.53 -10.03
C ARG A 88 2.80 10.39 -9.49
N VAL A 89 3.05 9.44 -8.58
CA VAL A 89 4.40 9.13 -8.07
C VAL A 89 5.30 8.64 -9.20
N ILE A 90 4.81 7.74 -10.07
CA ILE A 90 5.55 7.24 -11.24
C ILE A 90 5.99 8.40 -12.14
N GLN A 91 5.11 9.36 -12.39
CA GLN A 91 5.42 10.54 -13.23
C GLN A 91 6.44 11.47 -12.58
N THR A 92 6.38 11.63 -11.26
CA THR A 92 7.21 12.57 -10.48
C THR A 92 8.62 12.06 -10.22
N LEU A 93 8.83 10.74 -10.08
CA LEU A 93 10.12 10.18 -9.72
C LEU A 93 11.17 10.34 -10.82
N ASP A 94 12.25 11.05 -10.49
CA ASP A 94 13.45 11.15 -11.29
C ASP A 94 14.51 10.15 -10.78
N PRO A 95 14.89 9.13 -11.59
CA PRO A 95 15.87 8.14 -11.16
C PRO A 95 17.27 8.74 -10.90
N THR A 96 17.59 9.91 -11.45
CA THR A 96 18.89 10.58 -11.21
C THR A 96 19.00 11.16 -9.80
N GLN A 97 17.88 11.48 -9.16
CA GLN A 97 17.81 11.99 -7.79
C GLN A 97 17.59 10.89 -6.74
N LEU A 98 17.34 9.66 -7.21
CA LEU A 98 16.98 8.53 -6.34
C LEU A 98 18.22 7.81 -5.81
N SER A 99 18.18 7.43 -4.52
CA SER A 99 19.07 6.43 -3.91
C SER A 99 18.27 5.13 -3.68
N GLY A 100 18.83 3.99 -4.11
CA GLY A 100 18.14 2.69 -4.03
C GLY A 100 17.22 2.40 -5.21
N THR A 101 16.18 1.63 -4.96
CA THR A 101 15.23 1.16 -5.99
C THR A 101 13.80 1.31 -5.50
N VAL A 102 12.89 1.72 -6.37
CA VAL A 102 11.45 1.70 -6.10
C VAL A 102 10.78 0.72 -7.06
N ILE A 103 10.05 -0.24 -6.50
CA ILE A 103 9.16 -1.15 -7.23
C ILE A 103 7.75 -0.58 -7.08
N ILE A 104 7.04 -0.31 -8.17
CA ILE A 104 5.69 0.24 -8.11
C ILE A 104 4.75 -0.67 -8.89
N LEU A 105 3.71 -1.16 -8.21
CA LEU A 105 2.59 -1.87 -8.79
C LEU A 105 1.33 -1.02 -8.57
N PRO A 106 0.96 -0.18 -9.55
CA PRO A 106 -0.14 0.77 -9.35
C PRO A 106 -1.51 0.11 -9.32
N LEU A 107 -1.66 -1.08 -9.88
CA LEU A 107 -2.94 -1.77 -9.99
C LEU A 107 -2.75 -3.28 -10.03
N LEU A 108 -3.18 -4.00 -8.98
CA LEU A 108 -3.10 -5.45 -8.92
C LEU A 108 -4.31 -6.14 -9.53
N ASN A 109 -5.50 -5.66 -9.24
CA ASN A 109 -6.78 -6.30 -9.58
C ASN A 109 -7.38 -5.65 -10.84
N ILE A 110 -6.80 -5.99 -12.00
CA ILE A 110 -7.20 -5.44 -13.30
C ILE A 110 -8.69 -5.70 -13.57
N ALA A 111 -9.17 -6.92 -13.30
CA ALA A 111 -10.55 -7.28 -13.57
C ALA A 111 -11.56 -6.49 -12.73
N SER A 112 -11.24 -6.23 -11.44
CA SER A 112 -12.06 -5.36 -10.59
C SER A 112 -12.09 -3.93 -11.12
N PHE A 113 -10.94 -3.37 -11.52
CA PHE A 113 -10.83 -2.02 -12.07
C PHE A 113 -11.66 -1.86 -13.36
N GLU A 114 -11.47 -2.74 -14.33
CA GLU A 114 -12.14 -2.67 -15.65
C GLU A 114 -13.65 -2.88 -15.54
N GLN A 115 -14.08 -3.83 -14.70
CA GLN A 115 -15.49 -4.16 -14.50
C GLN A 115 -16.16 -3.30 -13.43
N LYS A 116 -15.42 -2.47 -12.69
CA LYS A 116 -15.91 -1.64 -11.58
C LYS A 116 -16.60 -2.48 -10.49
N VAL A 117 -15.99 -3.62 -10.16
CA VAL A 117 -16.48 -4.51 -9.11
C VAL A 117 -15.74 -4.23 -7.80
N PRO A 118 -16.44 -3.73 -6.76
CA PRO A 118 -15.81 -3.39 -5.49
C PRO A 118 -15.35 -4.61 -4.71
N HIS A 119 -14.37 -4.41 -3.83
CA HIS A 119 -13.89 -5.31 -2.77
C HIS A 119 -13.31 -6.65 -3.22
N VAL A 120 -13.69 -7.19 -4.37
CA VAL A 120 -13.30 -8.53 -4.81
C VAL A 120 -12.77 -8.57 -6.24
N ASN A 121 -12.04 -9.62 -6.55
CA ASN A 121 -11.72 -9.97 -7.93
C ASN A 121 -12.93 -10.70 -8.55
N PRO A 122 -13.56 -10.17 -9.61
CA PRO A 122 -14.73 -10.78 -10.21
C PRO A 122 -14.45 -12.14 -10.89
N VAL A 123 -13.19 -12.49 -11.13
CA VAL A 123 -12.80 -13.77 -11.74
C VAL A 123 -13.00 -14.93 -10.77
N ASP A 124 -12.71 -14.73 -9.47
CA ASP A 124 -12.77 -15.79 -8.47
C ASP A 124 -13.58 -15.43 -7.21
N GLY A 125 -14.16 -14.23 -7.16
CA GLY A 125 -14.96 -13.73 -6.05
C GLY A 125 -14.19 -13.47 -4.75
N LYS A 126 -12.86 -13.45 -4.78
CA LYS A 126 -11.99 -13.30 -3.61
C LYS A 126 -11.51 -11.86 -3.43
N SER A 127 -11.45 -11.38 -2.18
CA SER A 127 -10.73 -10.14 -1.86
C SER A 127 -9.23 -10.41 -1.86
N MET A 128 -8.49 -9.73 -2.76
CA MET A 128 -7.06 -9.98 -2.93
C MET A 128 -6.28 -9.79 -1.62
N ASN A 129 -6.63 -8.79 -0.84
CA ASN A 129 -6.00 -8.52 0.46
C ASN A 129 -6.53 -9.40 1.60
N ARG A 130 -6.82 -10.68 1.33
CA ARG A 130 -7.20 -11.71 2.31
C ARG A 130 -6.51 -13.05 2.05
N PHE A 131 -5.79 -13.18 0.93
CA PHE A 131 -5.25 -14.46 0.47
C PHE A 131 -3.71 -14.50 0.38
N TYR A 132 -3.01 -13.51 0.95
CA TYR A 132 -1.55 -13.59 1.08
C TYR A 132 -1.13 -14.67 2.11
N PRO A 133 0.00 -15.34 1.88
CA PRO A 133 1.03 -15.13 0.88
C PRO A 133 0.69 -15.71 -0.51
N GLY A 134 -0.48 -16.26 -0.71
CA GLY A 134 -0.95 -16.83 -1.97
C GLY A 134 -0.55 -18.29 -2.18
N LYS A 135 -0.97 -18.84 -3.33
CA LYS A 135 -0.65 -20.20 -3.78
C LYS A 135 -0.35 -20.18 -5.27
N GLN A 136 0.71 -20.90 -5.67
CA GLN A 136 1.16 -20.93 -7.07
C GLN A 136 0.15 -21.60 -8.00
N ASP A 137 -0.56 -22.59 -7.51
CA ASP A 137 -1.55 -23.41 -8.21
C ASP A 137 -3.01 -23.06 -7.86
N GLY A 138 -3.21 -21.95 -7.16
CA GLY A 138 -4.51 -21.50 -6.71
C GLY A 138 -5.32 -20.75 -7.78
N THR A 139 -6.40 -20.08 -7.31
CA THR A 139 -7.20 -19.16 -8.14
C THR A 139 -6.39 -17.93 -8.54
N GLN A 140 -6.93 -17.08 -9.42
CA GLN A 140 -6.21 -15.89 -9.92
C GLN A 140 -5.74 -15.00 -8.77
N THR A 141 -6.60 -14.71 -7.80
CA THR A 141 -6.23 -13.95 -6.58
C THR A 141 -5.09 -14.62 -5.82
N GLU A 142 -5.14 -15.94 -5.62
CA GLU A 142 -4.08 -16.65 -4.89
C GLU A 142 -2.76 -16.67 -5.66
N ARG A 143 -2.79 -16.83 -7.00
CA ARG A 143 -1.60 -16.80 -7.86
C ARG A 143 -0.97 -15.39 -7.91
N VAL A 144 -1.80 -14.35 -8.00
CA VAL A 144 -1.35 -12.95 -7.91
C VAL A 144 -0.66 -12.72 -6.57
N SER A 145 -1.31 -13.06 -5.45
CA SER A 145 -0.74 -12.90 -4.10
C SER A 145 0.59 -13.67 -3.95
N TYR A 146 0.69 -14.88 -4.51
CA TYR A 146 1.94 -15.65 -4.51
C TYR A 146 3.04 -14.97 -5.31
N ALA A 147 2.76 -14.51 -6.52
CA ALA A 147 3.74 -13.83 -7.37
C ALA A 147 4.24 -12.52 -6.73
N ILE A 148 3.34 -11.73 -6.14
CA ILE A 148 3.69 -10.51 -5.39
C ILE A 148 4.58 -10.86 -4.19
N THR A 149 4.24 -11.90 -3.42
CA THR A 149 5.05 -12.34 -2.29
C THR A 149 6.46 -12.69 -2.75
N LYS A 150 6.62 -13.46 -3.84
CA LYS A 150 7.94 -13.91 -4.33
C LYS A 150 8.75 -12.84 -5.04
N GLN A 151 8.12 -12.03 -5.87
CA GLN A 151 8.86 -11.10 -6.73
C GLN A 151 8.96 -9.68 -6.16
N VAL A 152 8.14 -9.34 -5.17
CA VAL A 152 8.12 -8.01 -4.57
C VAL A 152 8.44 -8.05 -3.08
N VAL A 153 7.63 -8.75 -2.26
CA VAL A 153 7.79 -8.75 -0.80
C VAL A 153 9.13 -9.35 -0.38
N GLU A 154 9.53 -10.50 -0.92
CA GLU A 154 10.80 -11.14 -0.56
C GLU A 154 12.03 -10.34 -1.04
N ARG A 155 11.85 -9.36 -1.92
CA ARG A 155 12.93 -8.60 -2.56
C ARG A 155 13.00 -7.13 -2.15
N CYS A 156 11.99 -6.61 -1.45
CA CYS A 156 12.04 -5.26 -0.90
C CYS A 156 12.65 -5.24 0.50
N ASP A 157 13.07 -4.04 0.93
CA ASP A 157 13.47 -3.73 2.30
C ASP A 157 12.33 -3.09 3.08
N TYR A 158 11.47 -2.32 2.40
CA TYR A 158 10.28 -1.63 2.93
C TYR A 158 9.12 -1.77 1.98
N LEU A 159 7.89 -1.74 2.51
CA LEU A 159 6.69 -1.82 1.70
C LEU A 159 5.60 -0.85 2.19
N VAL A 160 4.87 -0.26 1.24
CA VAL A 160 3.61 0.45 1.51
C VAL A 160 2.50 -0.20 0.71
N ASP A 161 1.44 -0.62 1.41
CA ASP A 161 0.20 -1.17 0.88
C ASP A 161 -0.84 -0.03 0.80
N TYR A 162 -1.22 0.34 -0.42
CA TYR A 162 -2.11 1.49 -0.66
C TYR A 162 -3.53 1.03 -0.87
N HIS A 163 -4.39 1.58 -0.07
CA HIS A 163 -5.82 1.42 -0.14
C HIS A 163 -6.54 2.77 -0.22
N GLY A 164 -7.85 2.73 -0.38
CA GLY A 164 -8.64 3.95 -0.41
C GLY A 164 -10.13 3.65 -0.42
N GLY A 165 -10.97 4.70 -0.35
CA GLY A 165 -12.41 4.53 -0.33
C GLY A 165 -12.93 3.85 -1.59
N ASP A 166 -13.40 2.63 -1.46
CA ASP A 166 -14.13 1.91 -2.50
C ASP A 166 -15.45 2.65 -2.84
N ILE A 167 -16.24 2.18 -3.80
CA ILE A 167 -17.40 2.91 -4.31
C ILE A 167 -18.44 3.27 -3.25
N ASP A 168 -18.47 2.55 -2.15
CA ASP A 168 -19.37 2.76 -1.01
C ASP A 168 -18.68 3.32 0.26
N GLU A 169 -17.37 3.64 0.18
CA GLU A 169 -16.56 3.99 1.35
C GLU A 169 -16.11 5.44 1.36
N ASN A 170 -16.60 6.24 2.31
CA ASN A 170 -16.03 7.55 2.62
C ASN A 170 -15.08 7.42 3.78
N LEU A 171 -13.76 7.49 3.50
CA LEU A 171 -12.71 7.30 4.49
C LEU A 171 -12.14 8.63 4.96
N ARG A 172 -12.01 8.82 6.28
CA ARG A 172 -11.01 9.74 6.84
C ARG A 172 -9.63 9.19 6.48
N PRO A 173 -8.72 9.93 5.86
CA PRO A 173 -7.38 9.41 5.59
C PRO A 173 -6.68 8.96 6.87
N TYR A 174 -6.11 7.75 6.88
CA TYR A 174 -5.38 7.17 8.01
C TYR A 174 -4.34 6.16 7.57
N SER A 175 -3.43 5.81 8.49
CA SER A 175 -2.46 4.74 8.32
C SER A 175 -2.69 3.62 9.32
N TYR A 176 -2.24 2.41 8.98
CA TYR A 176 -2.11 1.32 9.94
C TYR A 176 -0.66 1.21 10.42
N TRP A 177 -0.47 1.27 11.73
CA TRP A 177 0.78 0.91 12.38
C TRP A 177 0.70 -0.53 12.88
N PRO A 178 1.28 -1.52 12.17
CA PRO A 178 1.29 -2.90 12.61
C PRO A 178 2.31 -3.09 13.74
N LYS A 179 1.84 -3.60 14.88
CA LYS A 179 2.71 -3.99 16.01
C LYS A 179 2.95 -5.50 15.96
N SER A 180 4.18 -5.88 15.65
CA SER A 180 4.63 -7.28 15.58
C SER A 180 4.95 -7.86 16.96
N GLY A 181 5.30 -6.98 17.92
CA GLY A 181 5.87 -7.30 19.21
C GLY A 181 7.41 -7.30 19.24
N ASP A 182 8.06 -7.10 18.10
CA ASP A 182 9.49 -6.78 18.02
C ASP A 182 9.68 -5.27 18.13
N ALA A 183 10.21 -4.80 19.25
CA ALA A 183 10.32 -3.37 19.53
C ALA A 183 11.11 -2.58 18.47
N LYS A 184 12.13 -3.19 17.86
CA LYS A 184 12.93 -2.54 16.81
C LYS A 184 12.13 -2.41 15.52
N HIS A 185 11.45 -3.48 15.13
CA HIS A 185 10.60 -3.49 13.94
C HIS A 185 9.43 -2.51 14.12
N ASP A 186 8.76 -2.55 15.27
CA ASP A 186 7.63 -1.70 15.61
C ASP A 186 8.00 -0.21 15.63
N ALA A 187 9.23 0.14 16.10
CA ALA A 187 9.74 1.50 16.04
C ALA A 187 9.93 1.98 14.59
N ILE A 188 10.46 1.13 13.70
CA ILE A 188 10.64 1.48 12.28
C ILE A 188 9.28 1.72 11.62
N THR A 189 8.31 0.82 11.78
CA THR A 189 6.98 0.96 11.18
C THR A 189 6.21 2.14 11.76
N ARG A 190 6.39 2.47 13.06
CA ARG A 190 5.86 3.68 13.67
C ARG A 190 6.41 4.95 13.00
N ASP A 191 7.72 5.02 12.85
CA ASP A 191 8.34 6.18 12.20
C ASP A 191 7.94 6.28 10.71
N MET A 192 7.71 5.15 10.03
CA MET A 192 7.20 5.13 8.66
C MET A 192 5.80 5.75 8.56
N VAL A 193 4.86 5.43 9.45
CA VAL A 193 3.52 6.04 9.43
C VAL A 193 3.57 7.53 9.74
N LEU A 194 4.43 7.95 10.68
CA LEU A 194 4.60 9.37 11.00
C LEU A 194 5.23 10.14 9.83
N ALA A 195 6.21 9.55 9.14
CA ALA A 195 6.85 10.13 7.97
C ALA A 195 5.95 10.14 6.73
N PHE A 196 4.99 9.22 6.64
CA PHE A 196 3.99 9.22 5.57
C PHE A 196 3.05 10.41 5.67
N GLY A 197 2.72 10.87 6.88
CA GLY A 197 2.09 12.17 7.11
C GLY A 197 0.56 12.16 7.21
N LEU A 198 -0.10 11.00 7.30
CA LEU A 198 -1.52 10.92 7.68
C LEU A 198 -1.64 11.01 9.20
N ASP A 199 -2.46 11.94 9.68
CA ASP A 199 -2.53 12.31 11.10
C ASP A 199 -3.31 11.32 11.99
N HIS A 200 -4.13 10.44 11.41
CA HIS A 200 -4.83 9.37 12.11
C HIS A 200 -4.10 8.05 11.88
N VAL A 201 -3.83 7.32 12.97
CA VAL A 201 -3.06 6.08 12.91
C VAL A 201 -3.75 5.00 13.73
N ILE A 202 -4.19 3.93 13.06
CA ILE A 202 -4.73 2.74 13.71
C ILE A 202 -3.56 1.88 14.19
N VAL A 203 -3.52 1.61 15.49
CA VAL A 203 -2.56 0.69 16.11
C VAL A 203 -3.11 -0.73 15.98
N TRP A 204 -2.44 -1.57 15.22
CA TRP A 204 -2.93 -2.92 14.94
C TRP A 204 -1.98 -3.99 15.47
N SER A 205 -2.35 -4.66 16.56
CA SER A 205 -1.53 -5.65 17.27
C SER A 205 -1.99 -7.10 17.13
N ASP A 206 -3.16 -7.36 16.57
CA ASP A 206 -3.78 -8.70 16.47
C ASP A 206 -3.68 -9.33 15.06
N ARG A 207 -2.71 -8.88 14.26
CA ARG A 207 -2.41 -9.46 12.94
C ARG A 207 -1.87 -10.89 13.07
N PRO A 208 -2.14 -11.78 12.10
CA PRO A 208 -1.52 -13.10 12.06
C PRO A 208 0.01 -13.02 12.11
N LYS A 209 0.64 -13.82 12.99
CA LYS A 209 2.10 -13.86 13.16
C LYS A 209 2.79 -14.92 12.32
N ASP A 210 2.03 -15.89 11.82
CA ASP A 210 2.55 -16.94 10.93
C ASP A 210 2.73 -16.39 9.49
N PRO A 211 3.95 -16.38 8.94
CA PRO A 211 4.20 -15.98 7.56
C PRO A 211 3.41 -16.77 6.51
N ALA A 212 3.04 -18.03 6.81
CA ALA A 212 2.26 -18.88 5.92
C ALA A 212 0.76 -18.56 5.93
N ALA A 213 0.29 -17.81 6.94
CA ALA A 213 -1.11 -17.43 7.14
C ALA A 213 -1.29 -15.92 7.31
N SER A 214 -0.45 -15.11 6.67
CA SER A 214 -0.36 -13.67 6.89
C SER A 214 -1.58 -12.86 6.42
N ARG A 215 -2.34 -13.33 5.43
CA ARG A 215 -3.61 -12.82 4.90
C ARG A 215 -3.55 -11.49 4.16
N TYR A 216 -2.81 -10.48 4.67
CA TYR A 216 -2.72 -9.11 4.16
C TYR A 216 -1.33 -8.86 3.57
N LEU A 217 -1.22 -7.95 2.60
CA LEU A 217 0.06 -7.67 1.94
C LEU A 217 1.09 -7.07 2.89
N ASP A 218 0.72 -6.00 3.61
CA ASP A 218 1.58 -5.37 4.62
C ASP A 218 2.01 -6.36 5.71
N ASN A 219 1.08 -7.21 6.17
CA ASN A 219 1.38 -8.24 7.17
C ASN A 219 2.29 -9.33 6.61
N THR A 220 2.16 -9.66 5.33
CA THR A 220 3.06 -10.61 4.65
C THR A 220 4.50 -10.11 4.62
N ALA A 221 4.70 -8.80 4.45
CA ALA A 221 6.01 -8.18 4.55
C ALA A 221 6.52 -8.16 6.01
N ASN A 222 5.69 -7.70 6.95
CA ASN A 222 6.06 -7.60 8.37
C ASN A 222 6.44 -8.95 8.98
N THR A 223 5.70 -10.04 8.70
CA THR A 223 6.01 -11.39 9.17
C THR A 223 7.30 -11.97 8.57
N ARG A 224 7.84 -11.35 7.51
CA ARG A 224 9.12 -11.68 6.89
C ARG A 224 10.24 -10.72 7.28
N GLY A 225 10.02 -9.91 8.32
CA GLY A 225 10.99 -8.94 8.80
C GLY A 225 11.21 -7.74 7.86
N LYS A 226 10.25 -7.48 6.96
CA LYS A 226 10.26 -6.31 6.07
C LYS A 226 9.30 -5.27 6.64
N PRO A 227 9.79 -4.13 7.19
CA PRO A 227 8.90 -3.09 7.71
C PRO A 227 7.92 -2.61 6.64
N ALA A 228 6.63 -2.72 6.93
CA ALA A 228 5.56 -2.37 6.02
C ALA A 228 4.42 -1.66 6.76
N ILE A 229 3.80 -0.71 6.07
CA ILE A 229 2.62 0.01 6.54
C ILE A 229 1.51 -0.09 5.50
N ALA A 230 0.24 0.03 5.93
CA ALA A 230 -0.87 0.26 5.03
C ALA A 230 -1.41 1.67 5.22
N VAL A 231 -1.86 2.28 4.12
CA VAL A 231 -2.37 3.66 4.09
C VAL A 231 -3.70 3.70 3.35
N GLU A 232 -4.62 4.53 3.84
CA GLU A 232 -5.99 4.63 3.34
C GLU A 232 -6.35 6.09 3.07
N ALA A 233 -6.78 6.40 1.85
CA ALA A 233 -7.40 7.68 1.53
C ALA A 233 -8.30 7.55 0.31
N GLY A 234 -9.58 7.93 0.45
CA GLY A 234 -10.52 7.84 -0.66
C GLY A 234 -11.94 8.28 -0.27
N TYR A 235 -12.77 8.47 -1.26
CA TYR A 235 -14.11 8.97 -1.11
C TYR A 235 -15.04 8.36 -2.17
N SER A 236 -15.75 7.30 -1.82
CA SER A 236 -16.79 6.66 -2.64
C SER A 236 -16.38 6.42 -4.10
N GLY A 237 -15.24 5.75 -4.32
CA GLY A 237 -14.74 5.45 -5.66
C GLY A 237 -14.57 6.69 -6.56
N THR A 238 -14.25 7.86 -5.97
CA THR A 238 -13.97 9.09 -6.72
C THR A 238 -12.51 9.45 -6.67
N VAL A 239 -12.06 10.29 -7.61
CA VAL A 239 -10.68 10.79 -7.67
C VAL A 239 -10.69 12.25 -7.22
N ARG A 240 -10.59 12.48 -5.91
CA ARG A 240 -10.46 13.82 -5.37
C ARG A 240 -8.99 14.22 -5.29
N SER A 241 -8.69 15.46 -5.64
CA SER A 241 -7.32 15.96 -5.67
C SER A 241 -6.61 15.91 -4.30
N GLU A 242 -7.35 16.13 -3.22
CA GLU A 242 -6.84 16.08 -1.85
C GLU A 242 -6.42 14.66 -1.42
N GLU A 243 -7.20 13.62 -1.79
CA GLU A 243 -6.89 12.23 -1.47
C GLU A 243 -5.65 11.77 -2.25
N VAL A 244 -5.63 12.02 -3.55
CA VAL A 244 -4.48 11.72 -4.42
C VAL A 244 -3.22 12.45 -3.95
N ALA A 245 -3.35 13.74 -3.57
CA ALA A 245 -2.22 14.53 -3.09
C ALA A 245 -1.71 14.02 -1.74
N SER A 246 -2.58 13.65 -0.80
CA SER A 246 -2.18 13.13 0.51
C SER A 246 -1.34 11.86 0.38
N LEU A 247 -1.77 10.91 -0.45
CA LEU A 247 -1.04 9.67 -0.70
C LEU A 247 0.27 9.90 -1.47
N ALA A 248 0.25 10.70 -2.54
CA ALA A 248 1.45 10.97 -3.33
C ALA A 248 2.51 11.75 -2.54
N ASN A 249 2.11 12.80 -1.82
CA ASN A 249 3.03 13.59 -1.00
C ASN A 249 3.54 12.80 0.20
N GLY A 250 2.69 11.96 0.82
CA GLY A 250 3.08 11.03 1.87
C GLY A 250 4.16 10.05 1.41
N THR A 251 4.01 9.51 0.20
CA THR A 251 5.04 8.67 -0.43
C THR A 251 6.38 9.39 -0.54
N LEU A 252 6.39 10.61 -1.07
CA LEU A 252 7.62 11.39 -1.23
C LEU A 252 8.24 11.77 0.12
N SER A 253 7.43 12.05 1.15
CA SER A 253 7.90 12.30 2.51
C SER A 253 8.53 11.05 3.13
N LEU A 254 7.88 9.89 3.03
CA LEU A 254 8.43 8.61 3.46
C LEU A 254 9.76 8.28 2.74
N MET A 255 9.85 8.52 1.43
CA MET A 255 11.10 8.32 0.68
C MET A 255 12.24 9.22 1.17
N ARG A 256 11.94 10.47 1.61
CA ARG A 256 12.92 11.34 2.26
C ARG A 256 13.35 10.81 3.62
N TYR A 257 12.41 10.31 4.42
CA TYR A 257 12.71 9.64 5.70
C TYR A 257 13.66 8.44 5.49
N LEU A 258 13.39 7.60 4.50
CA LEU A 258 14.22 6.45 4.13
C LEU A 258 15.53 6.83 3.42
N LYS A 259 15.84 8.13 3.29
CA LYS A 259 17.04 8.66 2.60
C LYS A 259 17.14 8.26 1.13
N MET A 260 16.01 7.97 0.50
CA MET A 260 15.92 7.66 -0.93
C MET A 260 15.85 8.92 -1.79
N LEU A 261 15.27 10.01 -1.28
CA LEU A 261 15.22 11.32 -1.93
C LEU A 261 15.91 12.39 -1.09
N PRO A 262 16.41 13.48 -1.72
CA PRO A 262 16.96 14.61 -0.99
C PRO A 262 15.89 15.38 -0.22
N GLY A 263 16.30 16.09 0.83
CA GLY A 263 15.43 16.91 1.70
C GLY A 263 14.99 16.20 2.96
N ALA A 264 14.24 16.92 3.81
CA ALA A 264 13.69 16.41 5.05
C ALA A 264 12.29 15.79 4.84
N ALA A 265 11.99 14.75 5.59
CA ALA A 265 10.63 14.26 5.72
C ALA A 265 9.76 15.23 6.53
N VAL A 266 8.48 15.28 6.23
CA VAL A 266 7.48 15.97 7.04
C VAL A 266 6.86 14.93 7.98
N MET A 267 7.24 15.00 9.27
CA MET A 267 6.73 14.07 10.27
C MET A 267 5.44 14.60 10.89
N VAL A 268 4.49 13.72 11.18
CA VAL A 268 3.31 14.07 11.98
C VAL A 268 3.74 14.30 13.43
N GLU A 269 3.60 15.52 13.94
CA GLU A 269 3.99 15.88 15.30
C GLU A 269 2.94 15.48 16.35
N HIS A 270 1.65 15.54 15.98
CA HIS A 270 0.52 15.29 16.86
C HIS A 270 -0.44 14.24 16.27
N PRO A 271 -0.02 12.96 16.18
CA PRO A 271 -0.87 11.92 15.63
C PRO A 271 -2.05 11.60 16.56
N VAL A 272 -3.20 11.32 15.95
CA VAL A 272 -4.36 10.74 16.64
C VAL A 272 -4.20 9.22 16.57
N TRP A 273 -3.81 8.62 17.68
CA TRP A 273 -3.69 7.17 17.80
C TRP A 273 -5.05 6.53 18.06
N LEU A 274 -5.34 5.48 17.32
CA LEU A 274 -6.61 4.75 17.41
C LEU A 274 -6.30 3.30 17.82
N GLY A 275 -6.83 2.87 18.97
CA GLY A 275 -6.54 1.54 19.51
C GLY A 275 -7.45 0.47 18.93
N LYS A 276 -8.75 0.64 19.03
CA LYS A 276 -9.77 -0.28 18.55
C LYS A 276 -10.64 0.40 17.50
N VAL A 277 -11.12 -0.37 16.55
CA VAL A 277 -12.09 0.09 15.55
C VAL A 277 -13.35 -0.76 15.69
N ASP A 278 -14.46 -0.10 16.04
CA ASP A 278 -15.76 -0.74 16.15
C ASP A 278 -16.57 -0.52 14.88
N THR A 279 -17.08 -1.63 14.34
CA THR A 279 -17.91 -1.62 13.13
C THR A 279 -19.38 -1.53 13.50
N VAL A 280 -20.09 -0.58 12.92
CA VAL A 280 -21.54 -0.47 12.97
C VAL A 280 -22.11 -1.03 11.67
N SER A 281 -22.95 -2.07 11.77
CA SER A 281 -23.58 -2.70 10.61
C SER A 281 -25.09 -2.50 10.64
N SER A 282 -25.71 -2.41 9.46
CA SER A 282 -27.17 -2.33 9.36
C SER A 282 -27.80 -3.70 9.60
N ASP A 283 -28.84 -3.77 10.39
CA ASP A 283 -29.65 -4.99 10.56
C ASP A 283 -30.84 -5.07 9.57
N GLN A 284 -31.06 -4.01 8.78
CA GLN A 284 -32.14 -3.87 7.80
C GLN A 284 -31.61 -3.48 6.41
N PRO A 285 -32.20 -4.00 5.33
CA PRO A 285 -31.98 -3.45 4.00
C PRO A 285 -32.82 -2.19 3.80
N GLY A 286 -32.36 -1.25 2.94
CA GLY A 286 -33.13 -0.06 2.62
C GLY A 286 -32.30 1.06 2.06
N ILE A 287 -32.73 2.30 2.35
CA ILE A 287 -32.08 3.53 1.91
C ILE A 287 -31.39 4.17 3.13
N PHE A 288 -30.06 4.26 3.08
CA PHE A 288 -29.25 4.83 4.15
C PHE A 288 -29.12 6.35 4.03
N TYR A 289 -29.22 7.03 5.18
CA TYR A 289 -29.03 8.48 5.34
C TYR A 289 -27.99 8.72 6.44
N PRO A 290 -26.78 9.15 6.10
CA PRO A 290 -25.78 9.52 7.09
C PRO A 290 -26.14 10.84 7.77
N LEU A 291 -25.93 10.95 9.09
CA LEU A 291 -26.09 12.17 9.86
C LEU A 291 -24.75 12.78 10.29
N VAL A 292 -23.67 12.07 10.05
CA VAL A 292 -22.28 12.49 10.33
C VAL A 292 -21.44 12.31 9.08
N GLN A 293 -20.24 12.90 9.09
CA GLN A 293 -19.26 12.76 8.02
C GLN A 293 -18.04 11.98 8.53
N ARG A 294 -17.23 11.46 7.61
CA ARG A 294 -15.90 10.93 7.94
C ARG A 294 -15.08 11.98 8.71
N GLY A 295 -14.37 11.58 9.73
CA GLY A 295 -13.58 12.45 10.60
C GLY A 295 -14.40 13.16 11.70
N THR A 296 -15.73 12.97 11.77
CA THR A 296 -16.52 13.47 12.88
C THR A 296 -16.16 12.74 14.18
N TYR A 297 -15.96 13.49 15.26
CA TYR A 297 -15.85 12.93 16.62
C TYR A 297 -17.24 12.69 17.16
N VAL A 298 -17.50 11.48 17.65
CA VAL A 298 -18.80 11.04 18.16
C VAL A 298 -18.69 10.55 19.58
N GLU A 299 -19.79 10.72 20.36
CA GLU A 299 -19.95 10.13 21.69
C GLU A 299 -20.66 8.77 21.58
N ALA A 300 -20.44 7.90 22.57
CA ALA A 300 -21.17 6.64 22.67
C ALA A 300 -22.69 6.90 22.72
N GLY A 301 -23.46 6.15 21.92
CA GLY A 301 -24.90 6.33 21.78
C GLY A 301 -25.36 7.44 20.84
N MET A 302 -24.44 8.26 20.29
CA MET A 302 -24.79 9.28 19.31
C MET A 302 -25.36 8.65 18.04
N LYS A 303 -26.52 9.14 17.56
CA LYS A 303 -27.10 8.69 16.30
C LYS A 303 -26.24 9.20 15.13
N ILE A 304 -25.72 8.27 14.32
CA ILE A 304 -24.80 8.56 13.20
C ILE A 304 -25.46 8.42 11.83
N GLY A 305 -26.64 7.79 11.77
CA GLY A 305 -27.40 7.62 10.55
C GLY A 305 -28.69 6.87 10.78
N TYR A 306 -29.47 6.64 9.72
CA TYR A 306 -30.65 5.80 9.76
C TYR A 306 -30.93 5.17 8.40
N VAL A 307 -31.67 4.08 8.39
CA VAL A 307 -32.14 3.40 7.18
C VAL A 307 -33.65 3.49 7.11
N THR A 308 -34.17 3.84 5.93
CA THR A 308 -35.62 3.81 5.65
C THR A 308 -35.97 2.61 4.78
N ASP A 309 -37.25 2.21 4.81
CA ASP A 309 -37.79 1.39 3.74
C ASP A 309 -37.90 2.20 2.44
N TYR A 310 -38.36 1.58 1.35
CA TYR A 310 -38.48 2.24 0.05
C TYR A 310 -39.66 3.25 -0.03
N PHE A 311 -40.40 3.44 1.06
CA PHE A 311 -41.47 4.41 1.20
C PHE A 311 -41.13 5.59 2.13
N GLY A 312 -39.87 5.60 2.66
CA GLY A 312 -39.36 6.68 3.50
C GLY A 312 -39.62 6.50 5.00
N LYS A 313 -40.17 5.36 5.44
CA LYS A 313 -40.37 5.08 6.87
C LYS A 313 -39.04 4.60 7.46
N THR A 314 -38.54 5.22 8.53
CA THR A 314 -37.39 4.78 9.28
C THR A 314 -37.62 3.39 9.87
N ILE A 315 -36.71 2.45 9.56
CA ILE A 315 -36.77 1.05 10.00
C ILE A 315 -35.54 0.62 10.83
N TYR A 316 -34.45 1.42 10.79
CA TYR A 316 -33.24 1.21 11.57
C TYR A 316 -32.59 2.55 11.91
N GLU A 317 -32.04 2.70 13.11
CA GLU A 317 -31.23 3.83 13.52
C GLU A 317 -29.84 3.34 13.93
N ALA A 318 -28.80 3.86 13.27
CA ALA A 318 -27.42 3.55 13.55
C ALA A 318 -26.88 4.49 14.64
N HIS A 319 -26.28 3.92 15.69
CA HIS A 319 -25.68 4.66 16.79
C HIS A 319 -24.21 4.27 16.94
N ALA A 320 -23.37 5.22 17.35
CA ALA A 320 -21.97 4.97 17.67
C ALA A 320 -21.90 4.07 18.93
N PRO A 321 -21.24 2.90 18.87
CA PRO A 321 -21.15 2.00 20.02
C PRO A 321 -20.20 2.54 21.10
N VAL A 322 -19.24 3.38 20.69
CA VAL A 322 -18.17 3.95 21.52
C VAL A 322 -17.95 5.42 21.17
N ALA A 323 -17.30 6.17 22.04
CA ALA A 323 -16.77 7.48 21.71
C ALA A 323 -15.53 7.34 20.85
N GLY A 324 -15.40 8.16 19.78
CA GLY A 324 -14.24 8.05 18.88
C GLY A 324 -14.40 8.88 17.60
N VAL A 325 -13.64 8.53 16.58
CA VAL A 325 -13.61 9.18 15.27
C VAL A 325 -14.27 8.29 14.23
N VAL A 326 -15.16 8.86 13.42
CA VAL A 326 -15.74 8.21 12.24
C VAL A 326 -14.64 8.06 11.18
N LEU A 327 -14.03 6.89 11.10
CA LEU A 327 -12.99 6.58 10.10
C LEU A 327 -13.59 6.28 8.74
N TYR A 328 -14.68 5.56 8.73
CA TYR A 328 -15.46 5.18 7.57
C TYR A 328 -16.93 5.52 7.82
N ILE A 329 -17.61 6.01 6.80
CA ILE A 329 -19.07 6.06 6.73
C ILE A 329 -19.52 5.64 5.34
N CYS A 330 -20.59 4.83 5.25
CA CYS A 330 -21.14 4.43 3.96
C CYS A 330 -21.51 5.66 3.12
N GLY A 331 -20.96 5.70 1.90
CA GLY A 331 -21.07 6.86 1.01
C GLY A 331 -22.19 6.77 -0.02
N VAL A 332 -22.90 5.64 -0.06
CA VAL A 332 -24.00 5.38 -1.00
C VAL A 332 -25.31 5.10 -0.26
N PRO A 333 -26.46 5.40 -0.84
CA PRO A 333 -27.74 5.19 -0.17
C PRO A 333 -28.19 3.73 -0.12
N SER A 334 -27.65 2.85 -0.96
CA SER A 334 -28.04 1.43 -0.97
C SER A 334 -27.46 0.69 0.24
N MET A 335 -28.32 0.00 0.98
CA MET A 335 -27.94 -0.75 2.18
C MET A 335 -28.59 -2.12 2.16
N LYS A 336 -27.80 -3.15 2.46
CA LYS A 336 -28.28 -4.51 2.76
C LYS A 336 -28.15 -4.78 4.24
N LYS A 337 -28.86 -5.79 4.72
CA LYS A 337 -28.61 -6.32 6.05
C LYS A 337 -27.18 -6.88 6.13
N GLY A 338 -26.44 -6.42 7.14
CA GLY A 338 -25.04 -6.79 7.38
C GLY A 338 -24.01 -5.87 6.75
N ASP A 339 -24.43 -4.95 5.85
CA ASP A 339 -23.50 -3.97 5.28
C ASP A 339 -22.98 -3.03 6.39
N THR A 340 -21.74 -2.60 6.24
CA THR A 340 -21.10 -1.65 7.16
C THR A 340 -21.71 -0.24 6.96
N VAL A 341 -22.24 0.31 8.04
CA VAL A 341 -22.71 1.70 8.11
C VAL A 341 -21.55 2.65 8.39
N ALA A 342 -20.73 2.31 9.41
CA ALA A 342 -19.59 3.11 9.84
C ALA A 342 -18.54 2.28 10.57
N ASN A 343 -17.31 2.77 10.58
CA ASN A 343 -16.23 2.32 11.47
C ASN A 343 -15.84 3.47 12.39
N ILE A 344 -15.87 3.22 13.70
CA ILE A 344 -15.53 4.21 14.73
C ILE A 344 -14.21 3.80 15.37
N GLY A 345 -13.19 4.66 15.26
CA GLY A 345 -11.89 4.44 15.89
C GLY A 345 -11.85 5.05 17.29
N GLU A 346 -11.60 4.23 18.31
CA GLU A 346 -11.40 4.68 19.69
C GLU A 346 -10.04 5.36 19.85
N ILE A 347 -10.00 6.58 20.38
CA ILE A 347 -8.75 7.29 20.63
C ILE A 347 -8.02 6.66 21.80
N THR A 348 -6.72 6.38 21.60
CA THR A 348 -5.84 5.88 22.66
C THR A 348 -4.68 6.83 22.94
N THR A 349 -4.31 6.98 24.21
CA THR A 349 -3.14 7.73 24.67
C THR A 349 -1.90 6.86 24.85
N ASN A 350 -2.07 5.52 24.78
CA ASN A 350 -1.01 4.51 24.92
C ASN A 350 -0.96 3.62 23.67
N PRO A 351 -0.37 4.12 22.58
CA PRO A 351 -0.29 3.37 21.34
C PRO A 351 0.71 2.20 21.37
#